data_a056dd5bdd2423105fda295d5299bf0d
#
_entry.id   a056dd5bdd2423105fda295d5299bf0d
#
_cell.length_a   1.000
_cell.length_b   1.000
_cell.length_c   1.000
_cell.angle_alpha   90.00
_cell.angle_beta   90.00
_cell.angle_gamma   90.00
#
_symmetry.space_group_name_H-M   'P 1'
#
loop_
_entity.id
_entity.type
_entity.pdbx_description
1 polymer ?
#
loop_
_entity_poly.entity_id
_entity_poly.type
_entity_poly.pdbx_seq_one_letter_code
_entity_poly.pdbx_strand_id
1 'polypeptide(L)'
;LLPVFANLIPADPAMEALIRKMRAPFEDKLGEKLAVTEGLLYRRGNFNGSWDQLIVDALIAEKDAELAFSPGFRWGTSLLPGDTIRMEHLLDQTAITYPWTTVSMMTGEQIKTVLEDVCDNLFNPDPYYQQGGDMVRVGGLQYVCDPNARMGARITDMRLAGKPLDAGKTYKVAGWAPVSEEASKAGGEPVWENPAALARGKGGRLAVAVPGYGLPGRQPRWVAAPPA
;
A
#
# COMPACT_ATOMS: atom_id res chain seq x y z
N LEU A 1 -25.19 19.54 6.61
CA LEU A 1 -24.81 18.13 6.39
C LEU A 1 -26.01 17.24 6.68
N LEU A 2 -26.46 16.47 5.70
CA LEU A 2 -27.46 15.44 5.90
C LEU A 2 -26.75 14.09 6.02
N PRO A 3 -26.81 13.39 7.15
CA PRO A 3 -26.26 12.06 7.27
C PRO A 3 -27.10 11.08 6.44
N VAL A 4 -26.44 10.30 5.59
CA VAL A 4 -27.07 9.26 4.75
C VAL A 4 -26.71 7.91 5.36
N PHE A 5 -27.70 7.24 5.94
CA PHE A 5 -27.55 5.92 6.52
C PHE A 5 -28.37 4.89 5.75
N ALA A 6 -27.79 3.76 5.39
CA ALA A 6 -28.44 2.72 4.63
C ALA A 6 -29.68 2.11 5.30
N ASN A 7 -29.77 2.19 6.62
CA ASN A 7 -30.94 1.74 7.40
C ASN A 7 -32.08 2.79 7.47
N LEU A 8 -31.82 4.03 7.05
CA LEU A 8 -32.83 5.11 7.07
C LEU A 8 -33.27 5.53 5.67
N ILE A 9 -32.38 5.38 4.69
CA ILE A 9 -32.65 5.80 3.30
C ILE A 9 -32.49 4.53 2.43
N PRO A 10 -33.57 4.01 1.85
CA PRO A 10 -33.51 2.84 0.99
C PRO A 10 -32.73 3.17 -0.30
N ALA A 11 -32.04 2.16 -0.82
CA ALA A 11 -31.38 2.28 -2.10
C ALA A 11 -32.41 2.50 -3.22
N ASP A 12 -32.02 3.28 -4.25
CA ASP A 12 -32.84 3.43 -5.45
C ASP A 12 -32.92 2.10 -6.20
N PRO A 13 -34.14 1.54 -6.43
CA PRO A 13 -34.29 0.22 -7.03
C PRO A 13 -33.75 0.12 -8.47
N ALA A 14 -33.85 1.22 -9.25
CA ALA A 14 -33.37 1.23 -10.63
C ALA A 14 -31.85 1.23 -10.68
N MET A 15 -31.19 2.00 -9.80
CA MET A 15 -29.74 2.02 -9.65
C MET A 15 -29.23 0.69 -9.14
N GLU A 16 -29.89 0.09 -8.16
CA GLU A 16 -29.52 -1.22 -7.63
C GLU A 16 -29.59 -2.32 -8.71
N ALA A 17 -30.66 -2.30 -9.51
CA ALA A 17 -30.80 -3.22 -10.65
C ALA A 17 -29.71 -3.03 -11.71
N LEU A 18 -29.33 -1.79 -12.00
CA LEU A 18 -28.25 -1.48 -12.92
C LEU A 18 -26.91 -1.99 -12.38
N ILE A 19 -26.59 -1.73 -11.11
CA ILE A 19 -25.36 -2.23 -10.48
C ILE A 19 -25.29 -3.75 -10.54
N ARG A 20 -26.36 -4.46 -10.17
CA ARG A 20 -26.42 -5.92 -10.24
C ARG A 20 -26.18 -6.42 -11.66
N LYS A 21 -26.82 -5.81 -12.67
CA LYS A 21 -26.64 -6.17 -14.08
C LYS A 21 -25.17 -5.99 -14.53
N MET A 22 -24.54 -4.88 -14.14
CA MET A 22 -23.15 -4.61 -14.50
C MET A 22 -22.16 -5.55 -13.78
N ARG A 23 -22.44 -5.90 -12.54
CA ARG A 23 -21.58 -6.78 -11.73
C ARG A 23 -21.71 -8.27 -12.08
N ALA A 24 -22.89 -8.69 -12.56
CA ALA A 24 -23.22 -10.11 -12.78
C ALA A 24 -22.14 -10.93 -13.52
N PRO A 25 -21.48 -10.43 -14.59
CA PRO A 25 -20.43 -11.18 -15.28
C PRO A 25 -19.15 -11.39 -14.46
N PHE A 26 -18.97 -10.66 -13.37
CA PHE A 26 -17.75 -10.64 -12.55
C PHE A 26 -17.97 -11.14 -11.13
N GLU A 27 -19.21 -11.45 -10.74
CA GLU A 27 -19.60 -11.69 -9.35
C GLU A 27 -18.83 -12.87 -8.72
N ASP A 28 -18.64 -13.96 -9.46
CA ASP A 28 -17.90 -15.12 -8.97
C ASP A 28 -16.44 -14.75 -8.65
N LYS A 29 -15.81 -13.97 -9.54
CA LYS A 29 -14.44 -13.50 -9.34
C LYS A 29 -14.33 -12.49 -8.21
N LEU A 30 -15.23 -11.51 -8.16
CA LEU A 30 -15.24 -10.46 -7.15
C LEU A 30 -15.56 -11.02 -5.76
N GLY A 31 -16.47 -12.00 -5.71
CA GLY A 31 -16.90 -12.66 -4.50
C GLY A 31 -15.92 -13.69 -3.93
N GLU A 32 -14.85 -14.06 -4.66
CA GLU A 32 -13.86 -15.04 -4.22
C GLU A 32 -13.31 -14.69 -2.84
N LYS A 33 -13.46 -15.60 -1.89
CA LYS A 33 -12.98 -15.44 -0.51
C LYS A 33 -11.48 -15.76 -0.45
N LEU A 34 -10.69 -14.84 0.03
CA LEU A 34 -9.22 -14.97 0.08
C LEU A 34 -8.72 -15.28 1.49
N ALA A 35 -9.23 -14.57 2.51
CA ALA A 35 -8.84 -14.71 3.90
C ALA A 35 -9.88 -14.09 4.83
N VAL A 36 -9.64 -14.19 6.13
CA VAL A 36 -10.37 -13.44 7.18
C VAL A 36 -9.36 -12.55 7.89
N THR A 37 -9.72 -11.29 8.13
CA THR A 37 -8.84 -10.36 8.83
C THR A 37 -8.94 -10.51 10.35
N GLU A 38 -7.79 -10.55 11.02
CA GLU A 38 -7.72 -10.55 12.49
C GLU A 38 -7.74 -9.13 13.09
N GLY A 39 -7.43 -8.13 12.26
CA GLY A 39 -7.33 -6.73 12.68
C GLY A 39 -8.00 -5.78 11.69
N LEU A 40 -8.06 -4.50 12.04
CA LEU A 40 -8.56 -3.46 11.15
C LEU A 40 -7.63 -3.31 9.94
N LEU A 41 -8.17 -3.46 8.73
CA LEU A 41 -7.47 -3.14 7.48
C LEU A 41 -7.94 -1.80 6.93
N TYR A 42 -7.01 -0.87 6.70
CA TYR A 42 -7.30 0.49 6.21
C TYR A 42 -6.09 1.11 5.50
N ARG A 43 -6.34 2.13 4.69
CA ARG A 43 -5.31 2.92 3.97
C ARG A 43 -5.37 4.42 4.27
N ARG A 44 -6.03 4.82 5.32
CA ARG A 44 -6.17 6.23 5.68
C ARG A 44 -4.99 6.72 6.53
N GLY A 45 -4.61 8.00 6.34
CA GLY A 45 -3.53 8.67 7.06
C GLY A 45 -2.34 9.00 6.16
N ASN A 46 -1.44 9.83 6.66
CA ASN A 46 -0.28 10.29 5.88
C ASN A 46 0.83 9.25 5.75
N PHE A 47 0.80 8.19 6.54
CA PHE A 47 1.79 7.10 6.54
C PHE A 47 1.09 5.75 6.35
N ASN A 48 1.84 4.64 6.44
CA ASN A 48 1.29 3.31 6.21
C ASN A 48 0.06 3.02 7.06
N GLY A 49 -1.03 2.63 6.41
CA GLY A 49 -2.11 1.88 7.02
C GLY A 49 -1.82 0.37 6.96
N SER A 50 -2.69 -0.43 7.57
CA SER A 50 -2.51 -1.90 7.59
C SER A 50 -2.69 -2.55 6.21
N TRP A 51 -3.53 -2.01 5.32
CA TRP A 51 -3.58 -2.43 3.92
C TRP A 51 -2.29 -2.11 3.17
N ASP A 52 -1.69 -0.93 3.44
CA ASP A 52 -0.43 -0.56 2.82
C ASP A 52 0.68 -1.51 3.24
N GLN A 53 0.73 -1.88 4.52
CA GLN A 53 1.71 -2.83 5.01
C GLN A 53 1.58 -4.20 4.33
N LEU A 54 0.35 -4.68 4.13
CA LEU A 54 0.09 -5.91 3.40
C LEU A 54 0.63 -5.85 1.97
N ILE A 55 0.39 -4.72 1.27
CA ILE A 55 0.84 -4.53 -0.11
C ILE A 55 2.37 -4.51 -0.20
N VAL A 56 3.04 -3.74 0.65
CA VAL A 56 4.51 -3.63 0.59
C VAL A 56 5.21 -4.92 1.04
N ASP A 57 4.66 -5.65 2.00
CA ASP A 57 5.17 -6.95 2.41
C ASP A 57 5.05 -7.99 1.28
N ALA A 58 3.91 -7.97 0.56
CA ALA A 58 3.72 -8.82 -0.61
C ALA A 58 4.71 -8.49 -1.73
N LEU A 59 4.95 -7.20 -2.00
CA LEU A 59 5.93 -6.76 -2.99
C LEU A 59 7.35 -7.25 -2.64
N ILE A 60 7.76 -7.11 -1.38
CA ILE A 60 9.08 -7.58 -0.92
C ILE A 60 9.21 -9.09 -1.11
N ALA A 61 8.21 -9.87 -0.66
CA ALA A 61 8.24 -11.32 -0.71
C ALA A 61 8.23 -11.86 -2.14
N GLU A 62 7.37 -11.32 -3.01
CA GLU A 62 7.20 -11.83 -4.39
C GLU A 62 8.29 -11.37 -5.35
N LYS A 63 8.90 -10.23 -5.10
CA LYS A 63 9.99 -9.69 -5.94
C LYS A 63 11.38 -9.98 -5.36
N ASP A 64 11.48 -10.66 -4.21
CA ASP A 64 12.74 -10.86 -3.51
C ASP A 64 13.51 -9.54 -3.38
N ALA A 65 12.81 -8.49 -2.90
CA ALA A 65 13.33 -7.15 -2.76
C ALA A 65 13.78 -6.87 -1.30
N GLU A 66 14.70 -5.94 -1.13
CA GLU A 66 15.15 -5.51 0.20
C GLU A 66 14.14 -4.54 0.85
N LEU A 67 13.48 -3.73 0.01
CA LEU A 67 12.44 -2.79 0.44
C LEU A 67 11.41 -2.57 -0.68
N ALA A 68 10.27 -1.99 -0.32
CA ALA A 68 9.22 -1.69 -1.28
C ALA A 68 8.63 -0.30 -1.09
N PHE A 69 8.20 0.29 -2.22
CA PHE A 69 7.41 1.51 -2.27
C PHE A 69 6.02 1.24 -2.83
N SER A 70 5.02 1.88 -2.24
CA SER A 70 3.66 1.90 -2.75
C SER A 70 3.12 3.33 -2.66
N PRO A 71 2.34 3.81 -3.65
CA PRO A 71 1.75 5.14 -3.59
C PRO A 71 0.87 5.32 -2.37
N GLY A 72 0.87 6.53 -1.81
CA GLY A 72 0.02 6.91 -0.70
C GLY A 72 -1.39 7.25 -1.17
N PHE A 73 -2.29 6.28 -1.17
CA PHE A 73 -3.71 6.50 -1.45
C PHE A 73 -4.54 6.44 -0.18
N ARG A 74 -5.62 7.24 -0.12
CA ARG A 74 -6.53 7.34 1.04
C ARG A 74 -7.88 6.70 0.81
N TRP A 75 -8.13 6.16 -0.35
CA TRP A 75 -9.39 5.50 -0.68
C TRP A 75 -9.30 4.00 -0.47
N GLY A 76 -10.40 3.36 -0.70
CA GLY A 76 -10.58 1.94 -0.56
C GLY A 76 -11.41 1.57 0.67
N THR A 77 -11.91 0.36 0.65
CA THR A 77 -12.75 -0.18 1.71
C THR A 77 -11.92 -0.54 2.93
N SER A 78 -12.34 -0.09 4.11
CA SER A 78 -11.81 -0.60 5.37
C SER A 78 -12.54 -1.88 5.76
N LEU A 79 -11.82 -2.84 6.33
CA LEU A 79 -12.36 -4.10 6.84
C LEU A 79 -12.14 -4.19 8.34
N LEU A 80 -13.19 -4.59 9.06
CA LEU A 80 -13.14 -4.79 10.51
C LEU A 80 -12.58 -6.17 10.87
N PRO A 81 -12.10 -6.37 12.11
CA PRO A 81 -11.70 -7.69 12.58
C PRO A 81 -12.82 -8.73 12.38
N GLY A 82 -12.50 -9.86 11.78
CA GLY A 82 -13.45 -10.93 11.45
C GLY A 82 -14.09 -10.81 10.06
N ASP A 83 -13.90 -9.71 9.35
CA ASP A 83 -14.41 -9.57 7.99
C ASP A 83 -13.68 -10.48 7.00
N THR A 84 -14.41 -10.99 6.02
CA THR A 84 -13.84 -11.77 4.92
C THR A 84 -13.21 -10.85 3.90
N ILE A 85 -11.92 -11.03 3.64
CA ILE A 85 -11.20 -10.40 2.53
C ILE A 85 -11.61 -11.12 1.24
N ARG A 86 -12.17 -10.36 0.29
CA ARG A 86 -12.58 -10.86 -1.04
C ARG A 86 -11.67 -10.31 -2.12
N MET A 87 -11.72 -10.92 -3.31
CA MET A 87 -11.01 -10.42 -4.49
C MET A 87 -11.38 -8.97 -4.80
N GLU A 88 -12.64 -8.59 -4.64
CA GLU A 88 -13.13 -7.22 -4.81
C GLU A 88 -12.34 -6.23 -3.93
N HIS A 89 -12.16 -6.54 -2.64
CA HIS A 89 -11.41 -5.68 -1.73
C HIS A 89 -9.95 -5.52 -2.17
N LEU A 90 -9.35 -6.59 -2.67
CA LEU A 90 -7.97 -6.57 -3.15
C LEU A 90 -7.83 -5.73 -4.42
N LEU A 91 -8.75 -5.88 -5.38
CA LEU A 91 -8.78 -5.07 -6.60
C LEU A 91 -9.05 -3.59 -6.31
N ASP A 92 -9.94 -3.28 -5.36
CA ASP A 92 -10.21 -1.93 -4.89
C ASP A 92 -8.96 -1.24 -4.34
N GLN A 93 -8.08 -1.99 -3.68
CA GLN A 93 -6.84 -1.46 -3.11
C GLN A 93 -5.67 -1.36 -4.10
N THR A 94 -5.65 -2.15 -5.18
CA THR A 94 -4.43 -2.35 -5.98
C THR A 94 -4.60 -2.17 -7.50
N ALA A 95 -5.81 -2.16 -8.05
CA ALA A 95 -6.04 -2.20 -9.50
C ALA A 95 -6.38 -0.85 -10.16
N ILE A 96 -6.33 0.25 -9.41
CA ILE A 96 -6.98 1.52 -9.82
C ILE A 96 -6.23 2.23 -10.94
N THR A 97 -4.91 2.32 -10.88
CA THR A 97 -4.13 3.19 -11.78
C THR A 97 -3.05 2.47 -12.57
N TYR A 98 -2.33 1.56 -11.97
CA TYR A 98 -1.19 0.89 -12.56
C TYR A 98 -1.28 -0.62 -12.31
N PRO A 99 -1.53 -1.42 -13.35
CA PRO A 99 -1.73 -2.87 -13.19
C PRO A 99 -0.43 -3.69 -13.12
N TRP A 100 0.73 -3.03 -13.06
CA TRP A 100 2.03 -3.68 -13.04
C TRP A 100 2.86 -3.31 -11.83
N THR A 101 3.82 -4.16 -11.52
CA THR A 101 4.84 -3.93 -10.51
C THR A 101 6.19 -3.68 -11.16
N THR A 102 7.07 -3.00 -10.45
CA THR A 102 8.42 -2.67 -10.89
C THR A 102 9.44 -3.17 -9.89
N VAL A 103 10.66 -3.44 -10.38
CA VAL A 103 11.86 -3.65 -9.56
C VAL A 103 12.92 -2.70 -10.05
N SER A 104 13.51 -1.93 -9.16
CA SER A 104 14.55 -0.94 -9.45
C SER A 104 15.74 -1.13 -8.52
N MET A 105 16.93 -0.77 -9.01
CA MET A 105 18.13 -0.67 -8.18
C MET A 105 18.33 0.79 -7.81
N MET A 106 18.23 1.14 -6.52
CA MET A 106 18.30 2.52 -6.03
C MET A 106 19.37 2.64 -4.94
N THR A 107 20.14 3.72 -4.98
CA THR A 107 21.06 4.03 -3.86
C THR A 107 20.28 4.51 -2.64
N GLY A 108 20.87 4.40 -1.45
CA GLY A 108 20.26 4.96 -0.23
C GLY A 108 20.01 6.45 -0.32
N GLU A 109 20.84 7.19 -1.06
CA GLU A 109 20.64 8.62 -1.34
C GLU A 109 19.42 8.87 -2.22
N GLN A 110 19.24 8.09 -3.29
CA GLN A 110 18.03 8.16 -4.14
C GLN A 110 16.76 7.84 -3.36
N ILE A 111 16.81 6.83 -2.50
CA ILE A 111 15.70 6.47 -1.60
C ILE A 111 15.34 7.66 -0.70
N LYS A 112 16.35 8.30 -0.10
CA LYS A 112 16.14 9.51 0.72
C LYS A 112 15.53 10.63 -0.11
N THR A 113 16.04 10.89 -1.30
CA THR A 113 15.56 11.94 -2.21
C THR A 113 14.07 11.77 -2.53
N VAL A 114 13.64 10.54 -2.85
CA VAL A 114 12.21 10.23 -3.09
C VAL A 114 11.36 10.56 -1.86
N LEU A 115 11.81 10.18 -0.67
CA LEU A 115 11.06 10.45 0.56
C LEU A 115 11.00 11.94 0.90
N GLU A 116 12.08 12.68 0.70
CA GLU A 116 12.14 14.12 0.91
C GLU A 116 11.25 14.89 -0.06
N ASP A 117 11.24 14.50 -1.35
CA ASP A 117 10.41 15.09 -2.40
C ASP A 117 8.92 14.94 -2.08
N VAL A 118 8.50 13.71 -1.77
CA VAL A 118 7.09 13.45 -1.40
C VAL A 118 6.73 14.14 -0.08
N CYS A 119 7.67 14.22 0.88
CA CYS A 119 7.47 14.93 2.13
C CYS A 119 7.28 16.44 1.89
N ASP A 120 8.01 17.02 0.93
CA ASP A 120 7.87 18.44 0.58
C ASP A 120 6.50 18.73 -0.06
N ASN A 121 5.97 17.83 -0.86
CA ASN A 121 4.60 17.95 -1.42
C ASN A 121 3.51 18.04 -0.34
N LEU A 122 3.75 17.50 0.86
CA LEU A 122 2.80 17.55 1.98
C LEU A 122 3.05 18.71 2.94
N PHE A 123 4.33 19.00 3.21
CA PHE A 123 4.73 19.84 4.34
C PHE A 123 5.55 21.08 3.93
N ASN A 124 5.49 21.48 2.66
CA ASN A 124 6.11 22.74 2.23
C ASN A 124 5.49 23.92 3.03
N PRO A 125 6.30 24.84 3.58
CA PRO A 125 5.75 25.98 4.32
C PRO A 125 4.94 26.93 3.44
N ASP A 126 5.17 26.95 2.13
CA ASP A 126 4.35 27.67 1.18
C ASP A 126 3.22 26.75 0.66
N PRO A 127 1.95 27.09 0.95
CA PRO A 127 0.81 26.25 0.55
C PRO A 127 0.65 26.09 -0.96
N TYR A 128 1.20 26.99 -1.77
CA TYR A 128 1.15 26.87 -3.23
C TYR A 128 2.06 25.76 -3.78
N TYR A 129 3.05 25.32 -3.00
CA TYR A 129 3.91 24.19 -3.33
C TYR A 129 3.41 22.87 -2.72
N GLN A 130 2.38 22.90 -1.86
CA GLN A 130 1.76 21.68 -1.35
C GLN A 130 0.87 21.06 -2.41
N GLN A 131 1.38 20.09 -3.14
CA GLN A 131 0.59 19.36 -4.14
C GLN A 131 -0.43 18.42 -3.48
N GLY A 132 -0.30 18.15 -2.19
CA GLY A 132 -1.17 17.26 -1.44
C GLY A 132 -0.75 15.79 -1.58
N GLY A 133 -1.72 14.90 -1.34
CA GLY A 133 -1.46 13.45 -1.32
C GLY A 133 -1.07 12.96 0.06
N ASP A 134 -0.34 11.87 0.10
CA ASP A 134 0.20 11.23 1.30
C ASP A 134 1.67 10.88 1.10
N MET A 135 2.35 10.57 2.20
CA MET A 135 3.69 9.97 2.12
C MET A 135 3.64 8.67 1.33
N VAL A 136 4.70 8.41 0.56
CA VAL A 136 4.90 7.10 -0.04
C VAL A 136 4.90 6.03 1.06
N ARG A 137 4.20 4.94 0.82
CA ARG A 137 4.15 3.80 1.73
C ARG A 137 5.43 2.99 1.56
N VAL A 138 6.06 2.63 2.67
CA VAL A 138 7.36 1.94 2.65
C VAL A 138 7.26 0.58 3.32
N GLY A 139 7.89 -0.42 2.73
CA GLY A 139 8.11 -1.73 3.32
C GLY A 139 9.60 -1.97 3.56
N GLY A 140 9.94 -2.64 4.67
CA GLY A 140 11.33 -2.95 5.03
C GLY A 140 12.14 -1.80 5.59
N LEU A 141 11.74 -0.56 5.35
CA LEU A 141 12.44 0.65 5.74
C LEU A 141 11.75 1.35 6.93
N GLN A 142 12.55 1.78 7.89
CA GLN A 142 12.16 2.66 8.99
C GLN A 142 12.85 4.01 8.83
N TYR A 143 12.19 5.10 9.19
CA TYR A 143 12.77 6.45 9.18
C TYR A 143 12.01 7.38 10.13
N VAL A 144 12.63 8.48 10.47
CA VAL A 144 12.00 9.60 11.19
C VAL A 144 11.71 10.71 10.19
N CYS A 145 10.47 11.25 10.24
CA CYS A 145 10.07 12.41 9.46
C CYS A 145 9.79 13.59 10.41
N ASP A 146 10.51 14.71 10.22
CA ASP A 146 10.19 15.99 10.85
C ASP A 146 9.57 16.94 9.81
N PRO A 147 8.24 17.12 9.82
CA PRO A 147 7.55 17.99 8.87
C PRO A 147 8.00 19.45 8.90
N ASN A 148 8.51 19.92 10.04
CA ASN A 148 8.91 21.31 10.24
C ASN A 148 10.36 21.60 9.82
N ALA A 149 11.15 20.56 9.57
CA ALA A 149 12.49 20.74 9.05
C ALA A 149 12.47 21.25 7.60
N ARG A 150 13.57 21.85 7.16
CA ARG A 150 13.74 22.23 5.75
C ARG A 150 13.82 20.97 4.87
N MET A 151 13.42 21.10 3.61
CA MET A 151 13.59 20.06 2.59
C MET A 151 15.05 19.55 2.57
N GLY A 152 15.23 18.25 2.48
CA GLY A 152 16.52 17.57 2.56
C GLY A 152 16.97 17.18 3.98
N ALA A 153 16.29 17.74 5.01
CA ALA A 153 16.55 17.42 6.43
C ALA A 153 15.31 16.86 7.16
N ARG A 154 14.19 16.65 6.45
CA ARG A 154 12.97 16.10 7.05
C ARG A 154 13.07 14.60 7.31
N ILE A 155 13.77 13.86 6.45
CA ILE A 155 13.90 12.40 6.54
C ILE A 155 15.25 12.05 7.15
N THR A 156 15.22 11.46 8.33
CA THR A 156 16.41 11.10 9.12
C THR A 156 16.30 9.70 9.70
N ASP A 157 17.36 9.19 10.29
CA ASP A 157 17.45 7.87 10.96
C ASP A 157 16.85 6.72 10.11
N MET A 158 17.22 6.71 8.84
CA MET A 158 16.76 5.67 7.91
C MET A 158 17.43 4.33 8.24
N ARG A 159 16.62 3.30 8.46
CA ARG A 159 17.10 1.95 8.85
C ARG A 159 16.44 0.86 8.02
N LEU A 160 17.24 -0.08 7.56
CA LEU A 160 16.80 -1.32 6.91
C LEU A 160 17.20 -2.49 7.79
N ALA A 161 16.24 -3.34 8.19
CA ALA A 161 16.46 -4.45 9.13
C ALA A 161 17.22 -4.02 10.40
N GLY A 162 16.90 -2.84 10.94
CA GLY A 162 17.50 -2.27 12.15
C GLY A 162 18.90 -1.64 11.96
N LYS A 163 19.52 -1.75 10.78
CA LYS A 163 20.82 -1.14 10.47
C LYS A 163 20.64 0.18 9.75
N PRO A 164 21.48 1.20 9.99
CA PRO A 164 21.46 2.42 9.23
C PRO A 164 21.54 2.17 7.72
N LEU A 165 20.72 2.87 6.94
CA LEU A 165 20.76 2.81 5.49
C LEU A 165 22.03 3.53 5.00
N ASP A 166 22.83 2.84 4.20
CA ASP A 166 24.03 3.42 3.59
C ASP A 166 23.64 4.19 2.32
N ALA A 167 23.97 5.49 2.29
CA ALA A 167 23.63 6.38 1.17
C ALA A 167 24.24 5.92 -0.17
N GLY A 168 25.45 5.38 -0.13
CA GLY A 168 26.18 4.92 -1.33
C GLY A 168 25.86 3.50 -1.77
N LYS A 169 25.29 2.67 -0.89
CA LYS A 169 24.92 1.29 -1.21
C LYS A 169 23.67 1.27 -2.09
N THR A 170 23.66 0.36 -3.07
CA THR A 170 22.51 0.09 -3.92
C THR A 170 21.64 -1.00 -3.30
N TYR A 171 20.31 -0.78 -3.33
CA TYR A 171 19.28 -1.65 -2.78
C TYR A 171 18.29 -2.05 -3.87
N LYS A 172 17.77 -3.26 -3.81
CA LYS A 172 16.70 -3.76 -4.67
C LYS A 172 15.35 -3.30 -4.11
N VAL A 173 14.67 -2.43 -4.86
CA VAL A 173 13.42 -1.78 -4.47
C VAL A 173 12.29 -2.28 -5.35
N ALA A 174 11.24 -2.84 -4.75
CA ALA A 174 10.01 -3.18 -5.44
C ALA A 174 8.98 -2.03 -5.37
N GLY A 175 8.15 -1.89 -6.40
CA GLY A 175 7.08 -0.91 -6.43
C GLY A 175 5.96 -1.31 -7.39
N TRP A 176 4.84 -0.56 -7.40
CA TRP A 176 3.74 -0.83 -8.33
C TRP A 176 3.17 0.43 -8.99
N ALA A 177 3.70 1.59 -8.68
CA ALA A 177 3.43 2.83 -9.40
C ALA A 177 4.60 3.79 -9.17
N PRO A 178 4.86 4.75 -10.06
CA PRO A 178 5.83 5.80 -9.77
C PRO A 178 5.37 6.61 -8.57
N VAL A 179 6.26 6.79 -7.60
CA VAL A 179 6.00 7.56 -6.36
C VAL A 179 6.60 8.96 -6.42
N SER A 180 7.51 9.20 -7.40
CA SER A 180 8.08 10.49 -7.75
C SER A 180 8.65 10.44 -9.17
N GLU A 181 9.03 11.59 -9.74
CA GLU A 181 9.74 11.64 -11.02
C GLU A 181 11.09 10.91 -10.97
N GLU A 182 11.79 11.01 -9.85
CA GLU A 182 13.07 10.33 -9.66
C GLU A 182 12.90 8.81 -9.63
N ALA A 183 11.85 8.29 -9.01
CA ALA A 183 11.53 6.87 -9.05
C ALA A 183 11.18 6.40 -10.47
N SER A 184 10.51 7.24 -11.27
CA SER A 184 10.21 6.96 -12.68
C SER A 184 11.48 6.91 -13.54
N LYS A 185 12.47 7.75 -13.25
CA LYS A 185 13.75 7.81 -13.98
C LYS A 185 14.74 6.72 -13.56
N ALA A 186 14.57 6.14 -12.39
CA ALA A 186 15.46 5.08 -11.86
C ALA A 186 15.40 3.74 -12.63
N GLY A 187 14.56 3.64 -13.67
CA GLY A 187 14.67 2.69 -14.76
C GLY A 187 14.67 1.22 -14.36
N GLY A 188 13.63 0.78 -13.64
CA GLY A 188 13.35 -0.65 -13.56
C GLY A 188 12.62 -1.12 -14.82
N GLU A 189 13.00 -2.25 -15.41
CA GLU A 189 12.14 -2.90 -16.38
C GLU A 189 10.79 -3.24 -15.72
N PRO A 190 9.65 -2.81 -16.31
CA PRO A 190 8.35 -3.13 -15.75
C PRO A 190 8.13 -4.64 -15.83
N VAL A 191 8.09 -5.30 -14.69
CA VAL A 191 7.62 -6.69 -14.62
C VAL A 191 6.10 -6.63 -14.63
N TRP A 192 5.49 -7.09 -15.72
CA TRP A 192 4.05 -7.04 -15.99
C TRP A 192 3.29 -8.06 -15.13
N GLU A 193 3.22 -7.85 -13.83
CA GLU A 193 2.43 -8.67 -12.92
C GLU A 193 1.39 -7.80 -12.20
N ASN A 194 0.16 -8.28 -12.17
CA ASN A 194 -0.93 -7.59 -11.49
C ASN A 194 -0.67 -7.60 -9.97
N PRO A 195 -0.66 -6.44 -9.29
CA PRO A 195 -0.50 -6.36 -7.83
C PRO A 195 -1.48 -7.25 -7.05
N ALA A 196 -2.71 -7.42 -7.54
CA ALA A 196 -3.68 -8.32 -6.95
C ALA A 196 -3.27 -9.81 -7.04
N ALA A 197 -2.54 -10.19 -8.08
CA ALA A 197 -1.97 -11.54 -8.19
C ALA A 197 -0.81 -11.76 -7.22
N LEU A 198 -0.01 -10.71 -6.96
CA LEU A 198 1.07 -10.74 -5.96
C LEU A 198 0.54 -10.92 -4.55
N ALA A 199 -0.51 -10.19 -4.20
CA ALA A 199 -1.10 -10.30 -2.86
C ALA A 199 -1.69 -11.70 -2.56
N ARG A 200 -1.91 -12.54 -3.58
CA ARG A 200 -2.29 -13.95 -3.41
C ARG A 200 -1.13 -14.86 -3.02
N GLY A 201 0.12 -14.43 -3.20
CA GLY A 201 1.31 -15.27 -3.00
C GLY A 201 1.43 -16.44 -3.97
N LYS A 202 2.61 -17.03 -4.05
CA LYS A 202 2.87 -18.25 -4.83
C LYS A 202 2.12 -19.44 -4.20
N GLY A 203 1.11 -19.95 -4.88
CA GLY A 203 0.29 -21.07 -4.41
C GLY A 203 -1.11 -20.69 -3.94
N GLY A 204 -1.63 -19.52 -4.31
CA GLY A 204 -3.01 -19.10 -4.04
C GLY A 204 -3.33 -18.75 -2.59
N ARG A 205 -2.31 -18.58 -1.74
CA ARG A 205 -2.47 -18.17 -0.34
C ARG A 205 -2.19 -16.69 -0.20
N LEU A 206 -3.11 -15.97 0.45
CA LEU A 206 -2.88 -14.60 0.83
C LEU A 206 -1.86 -14.57 1.97
N ALA A 207 -0.70 -13.97 1.71
CA ALA A 207 0.28 -13.72 2.75
C ALA A 207 -0.16 -12.45 3.50
N VAL A 208 -0.90 -12.62 4.59
CA VAL A 208 -1.32 -11.51 5.46
C VAL A 208 -0.38 -11.47 6.65
N ALA A 209 0.60 -10.56 6.61
CA ALA A 209 1.28 -10.15 7.82
C ALA A 209 0.43 -9.04 8.46
N VAL A 210 -0.24 -9.33 9.56
CA VAL A 210 -0.89 -8.28 10.36
C VAL A 210 0.15 -7.73 11.33
N PRO A 211 0.60 -6.47 11.17
CA PRO A 211 1.46 -5.87 12.18
C PRO A 211 0.64 -5.72 13.46
N GLY A 212 1.08 -6.37 14.53
CA GLY A 212 0.61 -6.06 15.87
C GLY A 212 0.99 -4.61 16.20
N TYR A 213 0.02 -3.75 16.43
CA TYR A 213 0.24 -2.41 16.92
C TYR A 213 1.16 -2.43 18.15
N GLY A 214 2.35 -1.87 18.01
CA GLY A 214 3.07 -1.19 19.08
C GLY A 214 3.60 -2.00 20.26
N LEU A 215 3.87 -3.31 20.14
CA LEU A 215 4.64 -4.04 21.15
C LEU A 215 5.91 -4.63 20.56
N PRO A 216 7.10 -4.27 21.08
CA PRO A 216 8.36 -4.84 20.61
C PRO A 216 8.39 -6.34 20.90
N GLY A 217 8.65 -7.15 19.87
CA GLY A 217 8.98 -8.56 20.01
C GLY A 217 8.01 -9.59 19.44
N ARG A 218 6.92 -9.22 18.75
CA ARG A 218 6.06 -10.20 18.06
C ARG A 218 6.35 -10.20 16.56
N GLN A 219 6.83 -11.34 16.06
CA GLN A 219 6.88 -11.63 14.63
C GLN A 219 5.48 -11.69 14.03
N PRO A 220 5.26 -11.23 12.78
CA PRO A 220 3.97 -11.34 12.10
C PRO A 220 3.56 -12.82 12.00
N ARG A 221 2.33 -13.14 12.37
CA ARG A 221 1.77 -14.47 12.19
C ARG A 221 1.04 -14.55 10.85
N TRP A 222 1.42 -15.54 10.06
CA TRP A 222 0.75 -15.91 8.83
C TRP A 222 -0.48 -16.75 9.16
N VAL A 223 -1.67 -16.34 8.70
CA VAL A 223 -2.89 -17.13 8.84
C VAL A 223 -3.29 -17.66 7.47
N ALA A 224 -3.29 -18.95 7.30
CA ALA A 224 -3.78 -19.61 6.09
C ALA A 224 -5.31 -19.51 6.04
N ALA A 225 -5.86 -19.26 4.84
CA ALA A 225 -7.30 -19.41 4.64
C ALA A 225 -7.73 -20.85 4.96
N PRO A 226 -8.91 -21.07 5.58
CA PRO A 226 -9.43 -22.41 5.78
C PRO A 226 -9.66 -23.09 4.42
N PRO A 227 -9.51 -24.41 4.33
CA PRO A 227 -9.85 -25.15 3.13
C PRO A 227 -11.33 -24.96 2.78
N ALA A 228 -11.64 -24.94 1.49
CA ALA A 228 -12.98 -24.79 0.93
C ALA A 228 -13.89 -25.93 1.34
#